data_e50a7622518e540733a9e235bbdd1494
#
_entry.id   e50a7622518e540733a9e235bbdd1494
#
_cell.length_a   1.000
_cell.length_b   1.000
_cell.length_c   1.000
_cell.angle_alpha   90.00
_cell.angle_beta   90.00
_cell.angle_gamma   90.00
#
_symmetry.space_group_name_H-M   'P 1'
#
loop_
_entity.id
_entity.type
_entity.pdbx_description
1 polymer ?
#
loop_
_entity_poly.entity_id
_entity_poly.type
_entity_poly.pdbx_seq_one_letter_code
_entity_poly.pdbx_strand_id
1 'polypeptide(L)'
;MALEGTLKDLHVQDVFQLLDLGRKSGVLRVTSELRQTAATICFDRGGVVAAALGSDPQPIGARLVRVGKITAEELDRARAVQSAGDGRRLGDILVGIGAVSRRELDRQLKAQIEEAVFDLLTWTEGYFRFEEGSPCQAAVEAPVRSPTEALLMEGARRIDEWSRIGATVSHLGLVPRLPDQNGAAPLDLVPFEWEVLAAVDGQRDLHALADALGRSEFEVARTVYGLTAAGIVVLADPATPGREPEPGRDLAAFLVPARDAMAQGAYDIAAGALEEVLRRDPLMPEARRLLGVCQAALGRFPEALETWRAWSRLEPRSPGEEAEALAVERMRRAVEMLMKELERYRE
;
A
#
# COMPACT_ATOMS: atom_id res chain seq x y z
N MET A 1 -23.66 -17.47 8.61
CA MET A 1 -22.82 -17.49 9.82
C MET A 1 -21.73 -16.42 9.63
N ALA A 2 -21.54 -15.52 10.61
CA ALA A 2 -20.45 -14.53 10.50
C ALA A 2 -19.22 -15.10 11.22
N LEU A 3 -18.07 -15.10 10.55
CA LEU A 3 -16.77 -15.39 11.17
C LEU A 3 -16.08 -14.03 11.32
N GLU A 4 -15.73 -13.67 12.55
CA GLU A 4 -15.08 -12.37 12.84
C GLU A 4 -14.04 -12.52 13.95
N GLY A 5 -13.04 -11.65 13.94
CA GLY A 5 -11.95 -11.68 14.90
C GLY A 5 -10.87 -10.64 14.60
N THR A 6 -9.78 -10.71 15.35
CA THR A 6 -8.62 -9.85 15.14
C THR A 6 -7.53 -10.61 14.36
N LEU A 7 -6.76 -9.88 13.55
CA LEU A 7 -5.61 -10.46 12.83
C LEU A 7 -4.46 -10.87 13.76
N LYS A 8 -4.48 -10.42 15.01
CA LYS A 8 -3.53 -10.87 16.06
C LYS A 8 -3.81 -12.30 16.51
N ASP A 9 -5.10 -12.68 16.57
CA ASP A 9 -5.51 -14.02 17.01
C ASP A 9 -5.52 -15.03 15.86
N LEU A 10 -5.88 -14.57 14.65
CA LEU A 10 -5.97 -15.40 13.46
C LEU A 10 -5.44 -14.60 12.25
N HIS A 11 -4.30 -15.01 11.71
CA HIS A 11 -3.69 -14.31 10.57
C HIS A 11 -4.56 -14.41 9.33
N VAL A 12 -4.41 -13.42 8.44
CA VAL A 12 -5.15 -13.38 7.15
C VAL A 12 -5.00 -14.69 6.39
N GLN A 13 -3.80 -15.28 6.40
CA GLN A 13 -3.51 -16.57 5.74
C GLN A 13 -4.41 -17.70 6.28
N ASP A 14 -4.59 -17.76 7.59
CA ASP A 14 -5.42 -18.80 8.24
C ASP A 14 -6.89 -18.59 7.89
N VAL A 15 -7.36 -17.33 7.87
CA VAL A 15 -8.72 -16.99 7.45
C VAL A 15 -8.97 -17.45 6.02
N PHE A 16 -8.04 -17.16 5.09
CA PHE A 16 -8.16 -17.60 3.70
C PHE A 16 -8.19 -19.13 3.57
N GLN A 17 -7.32 -19.85 4.30
CA GLN A 17 -7.32 -21.31 4.32
C GLN A 17 -8.63 -21.88 4.85
N LEU A 18 -9.17 -21.32 5.93
CA LEU A 18 -10.47 -21.75 6.48
C LEU A 18 -11.61 -21.56 5.47
N LEU A 19 -11.62 -20.44 4.75
CA LEU A 19 -12.64 -20.17 3.75
C LEU A 19 -12.50 -21.07 2.53
N ASP A 20 -11.29 -21.41 2.10
CA ASP A 20 -11.02 -22.32 1.00
C ASP A 20 -11.38 -23.77 1.37
N LEU A 21 -10.89 -24.29 2.49
CA LEU A 21 -11.22 -25.65 2.99
C LEU A 21 -12.72 -25.83 3.20
N GLY A 22 -13.38 -24.78 3.72
CA GLY A 22 -14.83 -24.76 3.89
C GLY A 22 -15.62 -24.51 2.63
N ARG A 23 -14.96 -24.29 1.47
CA ARG A 23 -15.58 -23.91 0.19
C ARG A 23 -16.61 -22.80 0.35
N LYS A 24 -16.27 -21.78 1.15
CA LYS A 24 -17.18 -20.71 1.50
C LYS A 24 -17.34 -19.71 0.35
N SER A 25 -18.57 -19.18 0.22
CA SER A 25 -18.88 -18.05 -0.67
C SER A 25 -19.41 -16.89 0.15
N GLY A 26 -18.91 -15.68 -0.09
CA GLY A 26 -19.27 -14.49 0.66
C GLY A 26 -18.21 -13.40 0.57
N VAL A 27 -18.31 -12.42 1.45
CA VAL A 27 -17.43 -11.24 1.48
C VAL A 27 -16.64 -11.20 2.78
N LEU A 28 -15.33 -11.18 2.66
CA LEU A 28 -14.39 -10.90 3.74
C LEU A 28 -14.04 -9.39 3.72
N ARG A 29 -14.30 -8.71 4.83
CA ARG A 29 -13.84 -7.34 5.08
C ARG A 29 -12.78 -7.38 6.15
N VAL A 30 -11.69 -6.67 5.89
CA VAL A 30 -10.58 -6.49 6.85
C VAL A 30 -10.34 -5.00 7.00
N THR A 31 -10.31 -4.51 8.24
CA THR A 31 -10.05 -3.10 8.54
C THR A 31 -8.78 -3.00 9.39
N SER A 32 -7.90 -2.08 9.03
CA SER A 32 -6.71 -1.75 9.81
C SER A 32 -6.79 -0.29 10.26
N GLU A 33 -6.78 -0.08 11.58
CA GLU A 33 -6.74 1.27 12.14
C GLU A 33 -5.36 1.90 11.95
N LEU A 34 -4.28 1.09 12.01
CA LEU A 34 -2.93 1.59 11.80
C LEU A 34 -2.71 2.09 10.37
N ARG A 35 -3.22 1.34 9.40
CA ARG A 35 -3.10 1.68 7.97
C ARG A 35 -4.18 2.67 7.51
N GLN A 36 -5.20 2.92 8.33
CA GLN A 36 -6.38 3.74 8.01
C GLN A 36 -7.04 3.31 6.69
N THR A 37 -7.08 2.01 6.45
CA THR A 37 -7.62 1.44 5.22
C THR A 37 -8.41 0.16 5.52
N ALA A 38 -9.19 -0.26 4.53
CA ALA A 38 -9.94 -1.49 4.58
C ALA A 38 -9.69 -2.32 3.31
N ALA A 39 -9.76 -3.63 3.45
CA ALA A 39 -9.76 -4.55 2.33
C ALA A 39 -11.10 -5.25 2.21
N THR A 40 -11.56 -5.46 0.99
CA THR A 40 -12.76 -6.25 0.69
C THR A 40 -12.39 -7.35 -0.29
N ILE A 41 -12.54 -8.59 0.14
CA ILE A 41 -12.21 -9.77 -0.66
C ILE A 41 -13.47 -10.62 -0.84
N CYS A 42 -13.77 -10.95 -2.07
CA CYS A 42 -14.92 -11.77 -2.43
C CYS A 42 -14.50 -13.20 -2.71
N PHE A 43 -15.18 -14.13 -2.07
CA PHE A 43 -14.96 -15.57 -2.24
C PHE A 43 -16.14 -16.21 -2.95
N ASP A 44 -15.85 -17.13 -3.88
CA ASP A 44 -16.80 -18.09 -4.45
C ASP A 44 -16.25 -19.50 -4.29
N ARG A 45 -16.96 -20.32 -3.50
CA ARG A 45 -16.57 -21.72 -3.20
C ARG A 45 -15.08 -21.84 -2.84
N GLY A 46 -14.62 -20.96 -1.97
CA GLY A 46 -13.24 -20.91 -1.47
C GLY A 46 -12.25 -20.16 -2.36
N GLY A 47 -12.51 -19.97 -3.64
CA GLY A 47 -11.63 -19.20 -4.53
C GLY A 47 -11.91 -17.70 -4.47
N VAL A 48 -10.88 -16.89 -4.62
CA VAL A 48 -11.00 -15.42 -4.67
C VAL A 48 -11.44 -15.00 -6.07
N VAL A 49 -12.50 -14.20 -6.15
CA VAL A 49 -13.10 -13.72 -7.41
C VAL A 49 -13.02 -12.21 -7.58
N ALA A 50 -12.82 -11.48 -6.49
CA ALA A 50 -12.54 -10.05 -6.51
C ALA A 50 -11.80 -9.65 -5.24
N ALA A 51 -10.95 -8.64 -5.34
CA ALA A 51 -10.25 -8.03 -4.22
C ALA A 51 -10.08 -6.52 -4.45
N ALA A 52 -10.24 -5.74 -3.38
CA ALA A 52 -10.05 -4.30 -3.39
C ALA A 52 -9.45 -3.85 -2.07
N LEU A 53 -8.55 -2.87 -2.14
CA LEU A 53 -7.98 -2.18 -0.99
C LEU A 53 -8.45 -0.73 -0.99
N GLY A 54 -8.73 -0.21 0.22
CA GLY A 54 -9.23 1.14 0.40
C GLY A 54 -10.70 1.32 0.03
N SER A 55 -11.17 2.55 0.21
CA SER A 55 -12.53 2.97 -0.12
C SER A 55 -12.74 3.25 -1.62
N ASP A 56 -11.65 3.38 -2.37
CA ASP A 56 -11.68 3.64 -3.81
C ASP A 56 -10.76 2.64 -4.55
N PRO A 57 -11.29 1.47 -4.89
CA PRO A 57 -10.55 0.50 -5.71
C PRO A 57 -10.26 1.17 -7.05
N GLN A 58 -8.99 1.24 -7.44
CA GLN A 58 -8.63 1.77 -8.76
C GLN A 58 -9.46 1.09 -9.85
N PRO A 59 -10.32 1.83 -10.56
CA PRO A 59 -11.19 1.24 -11.55
C PRO A 59 -10.35 0.54 -12.62
N ILE A 60 -10.76 -0.65 -13.06
CA ILE A 60 -10.04 -1.43 -14.08
C ILE A 60 -9.71 -0.59 -15.33
N GLY A 61 -10.58 0.36 -15.69
CA GLY A 61 -10.35 1.28 -16.80
C GLY A 61 -9.12 2.17 -16.61
N ALA A 62 -8.95 2.77 -15.43
CA ALA A 62 -7.78 3.60 -15.11
C ALA A 62 -6.49 2.76 -15.13
N ARG A 63 -6.57 1.53 -14.60
CA ARG A 63 -5.46 0.58 -14.64
C ARG A 63 -5.06 0.24 -16.09
N LEU A 64 -6.03 -0.08 -16.95
CA LEU A 64 -5.77 -0.39 -18.36
C LEU A 64 -5.11 0.78 -19.13
N VAL A 65 -5.50 2.04 -18.83
CA VAL A 65 -4.85 3.23 -19.39
C VAL A 65 -3.42 3.33 -18.88
N ARG A 66 -3.20 3.20 -17.57
CA ARG A 66 -1.88 3.30 -16.93
C ARG A 66 -0.89 2.28 -17.51
N VAL A 67 -1.31 1.04 -17.72
CA VAL A 67 -0.46 0.00 -18.33
C VAL A 67 -0.43 0.07 -19.87
N GLY A 68 -0.96 1.11 -20.47
CA GLY A 68 -0.91 1.35 -21.93
C GLY A 68 -1.69 0.32 -22.77
N LYS A 69 -2.70 -0.35 -22.19
CA LYS A 69 -3.51 -1.35 -22.89
C LYS A 69 -4.70 -0.75 -23.62
N ILE A 70 -5.15 0.41 -23.17
CA ILE A 70 -6.16 1.25 -23.84
C ILE A 70 -5.74 2.72 -23.74
N THR A 71 -6.29 3.54 -24.60
CA THR A 71 -6.13 5.00 -24.52
C THR A 71 -7.18 5.63 -23.60
N ALA A 72 -6.93 6.87 -23.15
CA ALA A 72 -7.91 7.63 -22.38
C ALA A 72 -9.22 7.84 -23.18
N GLU A 73 -9.11 8.09 -24.50
CA GLU A 73 -10.26 8.27 -25.38
C GLU A 73 -11.12 7.01 -25.51
N GLU A 74 -10.49 5.82 -25.53
CA GLU A 74 -11.21 4.54 -25.52
C GLU A 74 -11.94 4.31 -24.22
N LEU A 75 -11.32 4.67 -23.09
CA LEU A 75 -11.96 4.62 -21.78
C LEU A 75 -13.17 5.56 -21.72
N ASP A 76 -13.04 6.80 -22.20
CA ASP A 76 -14.14 7.77 -22.20
C ASP A 76 -15.29 7.34 -23.10
N ARG A 77 -15.00 6.76 -24.26
CA ARG A 77 -16.03 6.14 -25.13
C ARG A 77 -16.77 5.02 -24.42
N ALA A 78 -16.05 4.13 -23.73
CA ALA A 78 -16.68 3.04 -23.00
C ALA A 78 -17.55 3.55 -21.83
N ARG A 79 -17.11 4.58 -21.11
CA ARG A 79 -17.88 5.25 -20.05
C ARG A 79 -19.14 5.92 -20.61
N ALA A 80 -19.06 6.57 -21.76
CA ALA A 80 -20.21 7.19 -22.41
C ALA A 80 -21.28 6.13 -22.78
N VAL A 81 -20.86 4.99 -23.32
CA VAL A 81 -21.76 3.86 -23.62
C VAL A 81 -22.43 3.33 -22.33
N GLN A 82 -21.66 3.16 -21.26
CA GLN A 82 -22.20 2.70 -19.97
C GLN A 82 -23.21 3.70 -19.39
N SER A 83 -22.90 5.00 -19.45
CA SER A 83 -23.78 6.08 -18.94
C SER A 83 -25.06 6.25 -19.79
N ALA A 84 -25.03 5.83 -21.04
CA ALA A 84 -26.21 5.84 -21.93
C ALA A 84 -27.24 4.73 -21.59
N GLY A 85 -27.02 3.96 -20.51
CA GLY A 85 -27.94 2.93 -20.04
C GLY A 85 -27.58 1.52 -20.50
N ASP A 86 -26.37 1.30 -21.03
CA ASP A 86 -25.86 -0.04 -21.25
C ASP A 86 -25.55 -0.70 -19.90
N GLY A 87 -26.34 -1.70 -19.51
CA GLY A 87 -26.20 -2.40 -18.24
C GLY A 87 -24.95 -3.29 -18.15
N ARG A 88 -24.11 -3.35 -19.21
CA ARG A 88 -22.86 -4.11 -19.22
C ARG A 88 -21.78 -3.43 -18.36
N ARG A 89 -20.84 -4.21 -17.91
CA ARG A 89 -19.66 -3.71 -17.19
C ARG A 89 -18.72 -2.97 -18.13
N LEU A 90 -17.99 -2.02 -17.58
CA LEU A 90 -16.99 -1.24 -18.32
C LEU A 90 -15.98 -2.15 -19.07
N GLY A 91 -15.53 -3.23 -18.42
CA GLY A 91 -14.62 -4.19 -19.04
C GLY A 91 -15.25 -4.92 -20.25
N ASP A 92 -16.52 -5.32 -20.16
CA ASP A 92 -17.23 -5.97 -21.25
C ASP A 92 -17.52 -5.01 -22.40
N ILE A 93 -17.78 -3.74 -22.09
CA ILE A 93 -17.93 -2.70 -23.11
C ILE A 93 -16.59 -2.46 -23.82
N LEU A 94 -15.47 -2.36 -23.08
CA LEU A 94 -14.13 -2.22 -23.66
C LEU A 94 -13.77 -3.38 -24.60
N VAL A 95 -14.11 -4.60 -24.22
CA VAL A 95 -13.95 -5.78 -25.10
C VAL A 95 -14.89 -5.68 -26.31
N GLY A 96 -16.15 -5.27 -26.12
CA GLY A 96 -17.15 -5.14 -27.17
C GLY A 96 -16.80 -4.11 -28.24
N ILE A 97 -16.16 -3.00 -27.85
CA ILE A 97 -15.68 -1.97 -28.81
C ILE A 97 -14.28 -2.30 -29.38
N GLY A 98 -13.69 -3.44 -28.99
CA GLY A 98 -12.39 -3.90 -29.51
C GLY A 98 -11.18 -3.17 -28.93
N ALA A 99 -11.35 -2.35 -27.87
CA ALA A 99 -10.25 -1.61 -27.23
C ALA A 99 -9.27 -2.55 -26.49
N VAL A 100 -9.77 -3.66 -25.93
CA VAL A 100 -8.96 -4.65 -25.25
C VAL A 100 -9.47 -6.06 -25.52
N SER A 101 -8.57 -7.05 -25.60
CA SER A 101 -9.00 -8.45 -25.72
C SER A 101 -9.50 -8.99 -24.39
N ARG A 102 -10.45 -9.95 -24.41
CA ARG A 102 -10.93 -10.63 -23.19
C ARG A 102 -9.78 -11.21 -22.38
N ARG A 103 -8.83 -11.86 -23.03
CA ARG A 103 -7.65 -12.45 -22.38
C ARG A 103 -6.80 -11.42 -21.63
N GLU A 104 -6.64 -10.24 -22.20
CA GLU A 104 -5.88 -9.17 -21.55
C GLU A 104 -6.64 -8.57 -20.38
N LEU A 105 -7.96 -8.35 -20.53
CA LEU A 105 -8.82 -7.91 -19.43
C LEU A 105 -8.76 -8.90 -18.26
N ASP A 106 -8.91 -10.19 -18.52
CA ASP A 106 -8.86 -11.24 -17.50
C ASP A 106 -7.50 -11.27 -16.80
N ARG A 107 -6.40 -11.04 -17.55
CA ARG A 107 -5.04 -10.94 -16.98
C ARG A 107 -4.94 -9.73 -16.02
N GLN A 108 -5.45 -8.58 -16.41
CA GLN A 108 -5.38 -7.36 -15.59
C GLN A 108 -6.27 -7.46 -14.34
N LEU A 109 -7.45 -8.09 -14.45
CA LEU A 109 -8.30 -8.37 -13.30
C LEU A 109 -7.63 -9.34 -12.32
N LYS A 110 -6.97 -10.39 -12.85
CA LYS A 110 -6.21 -11.32 -12.01
C LYS A 110 -5.06 -10.62 -11.28
N ALA A 111 -4.30 -9.79 -11.99
CA ALA A 111 -3.20 -9.03 -11.39
C ALA A 111 -3.71 -8.06 -10.29
N GLN A 112 -4.88 -7.44 -10.48
CA GLN A 112 -5.50 -6.59 -9.46
C GLN A 112 -5.87 -7.38 -8.19
N ILE A 113 -6.44 -8.60 -8.36
CA ILE A 113 -6.73 -9.49 -7.24
C ILE A 113 -5.44 -9.87 -6.51
N GLU A 114 -4.42 -10.27 -7.25
CA GLU A 114 -3.12 -10.68 -6.69
C GLU A 114 -2.48 -9.54 -5.88
N GLU A 115 -2.40 -8.33 -6.42
CA GLU A 115 -1.84 -7.17 -5.73
C GLU A 115 -2.58 -6.86 -4.43
N ALA A 116 -3.91 -6.81 -4.46
CA ALA A 116 -4.72 -6.53 -3.28
C ALA A 116 -4.57 -7.62 -2.21
N VAL A 117 -4.52 -8.89 -2.61
CA VAL A 117 -4.32 -10.01 -1.67
C VAL A 117 -2.92 -9.98 -1.09
N PHE A 118 -1.88 -9.75 -1.91
CA PHE A 118 -0.50 -9.73 -1.41
C PHE A 118 -0.24 -8.60 -0.44
N ASP A 119 -0.79 -7.42 -0.67
CA ASP A 119 -0.72 -6.34 0.32
C ASP A 119 -1.45 -6.73 1.62
N LEU A 120 -2.67 -7.26 1.51
CA LEU A 120 -3.42 -7.72 2.67
C LEU A 120 -2.68 -8.79 3.49
N LEU A 121 -1.93 -9.70 2.83
CA LEU A 121 -1.13 -10.73 3.51
C LEU A 121 0.03 -10.16 4.34
N THR A 122 0.41 -8.90 4.13
CA THR A 122 1.41 -8.20 4.95
C THR A 122 0.81 -7.59 6.23
N TRP A 123 -0.51 -7.61 6.39
CA TRP A 123 -1.17 -7.01 7.56
C TRP A 123 -1.05 -7.94 8.77
N THR A 124 -0.45 -7.43 9.82
CA THR A 124 -0.25 -8.15 11.10
C THR A 124 -1.25 -7.73 12.17
N GLU A 125 -2.06 -6.68 11.90
CA GLU A 125 -3.08 -6.15 12.81
C GLU A 125 -4.32 -5.73 12.02
N GLY A 126 -5.45 -5.68 12.71
CA GLY A 126 -6.73 -5.31 12.16
C GLY A 126 -7.85 -6.21 12.66
N TYR A 127 -9.05 -5.88 12.24
CA TYR A 127 -10.25 -6.66 12.52
C TYR A 127 -10.82 -7.20 11.21
N PHE A 128 -11.15 -8.48 11.19
CA PHE A 128 -11.77 -9.11 10.03
C PHE A 128 -13.19 -9.58 10.32
N ARG A 129 -14.04 -9.53 9.30
CA ARG A 129 -15.39 -10.05 9.31
C ARG A 129 -15.73 -10.69 7.97
N PHE A 130 -16.11 -11.96 8.01
CA PHE A 130 -16.62 -12.68 6.85
C PHE A 130 -18.13 -12.83 6.93
N GLU A 131 -18.83 -12.41 5.90
CA GLU A 131 -20.28 -12.52 5.74
C GLU A 131 -20.59 -13.56 4.68
N GLU A 132 -20.96 -14.78 5.15
CA GLU A 132 -21.31 -15.90 4.27
C GLU A 132 -22.61 -15.61 3.51
N GLY A 133 -22.62 -15.91 2.20
CA GLY A 133 -23.76 -15.70 1.32
C GLY A 133 -24.03 -14.22 0.97
N SER A 134 -23.22 -13.30 1.47
CA SER A 134 -23.34 -11.89 1.10
C SER A 134 -23.01 -11.71 -0.38
N PRO A 135 -23.86 -11.03 -1.18
CA PRO A 135 -23.55 -10.82 -2.59
C PRO A 135 -22.37 -9.90 -2.73
N CYS A 136 -21.33 -10.38 -3.39
CA CYS A 136 -20.25 -9.51 -3.84
C CYS A 136 -20.66 -8.87 -5.16
N GLN A 137 -20.97 -7.57 -5.15
CA GLN A 137 -21.31 -6.86 -6.39
C GLN A 137 -20.20 -6.91 -7.44
N ALA A 138 -18.93 -7.04 -7.01
CA ALA A 138 -17.80 -7.24 -7.90
C ALA A 138 -17.72 -8.68 -8.47
N ALA A 139 -18.26 -9.66 -7.77
CA ALA A 139 -18.14 -11.09 -8.11
C ALA A 139 -19.30 -11.64 -8.95
N VAL A 140 -20.46 -10.97 -8.97
CA VAL A 140 -21.67 -11.49 -9.65
C VAL A 140 -21.43 -11.83 -11.12
N GLU A 141 -20.34 -11.34 -11.69
CA GLU A 141 -19.98 -11.55 -13.09
C GLU A 141 -18.44 -11.64 -13.30
N ALA A 142 -17.65 -11.95 -12.25
CA ALA A 142 -16.20 -11.99 -12.41
C ALA A 142 -15.81 -13.23 -13.25
N PRO A 143 -15.26 -13.05 -14.45
CA PRO A 143 -14.80 -14.16 -15.28
C PRO A 143 -13.53 -14.82 -14.73
N VAL A 144 -12.92 -14.18 -13.71
CA VAL A 144 -11.61 -14.58 -13.17
C VAL A 144 -11.79 -15.11 -11.76
N ARG A 145 -11.36 -16.35 -11.56
CA ARG A 145 -11.26 -16.99 -10.26
C ARG A 145 -9.82 -17.36 -9.98
N SER A 146 -9.27 -16.86 -8.88
CA SER A 146 -7.93 -17.19 -8.44
C SER A 146 -8.00 -18.23 -7.31
N PRO A 147 -7.35 -19.41 -7.46
CA PRO A 147 -7.27 -20.39 -6.38
C PRO A 147 -6.59 -19.78 -5.16
N THR A 148 -7.21 -19.91 -4.00
CA THR A 148 -6.72 -19.34 -2.74
C THR A 148 -5.34 -19.89 -2.36
N GLU A 149 -5.15 -21.21 -2.53
CA GLU A 149 -3.85 -21.86 -2.29
C GLU A 149 -2.73 -21.23 -3.13
N ALA A 150 -2.98 -20.99 -4.43
CA ALA A 150 -1.98 -20.36 -5.30
C ALA A 150 -1.65 -18.93 -4.88
N LEU A 151 -2.65 -18.14 -4.43
CA LEU A 151 -2.46 -16.80 -3.90
C LEU A 151 -1.63 -16.82 -2.60
N LEU A 152 -1.91 -17.74 -1.69
CA LEU A 152 -1.19 -17.87 -0.43
C LEU A 152 0.27 -18.30 -0.64
N MET A 153 0.52 -19.28 -1.52
CA MET A 153 1.87 -19.72 -1.83
C MET A 153 2.71 -18.59 -2.48
N GLU A 154 2.14 -17.90 -3.45
CA GLU A 154 2.83 -16.78 -4.11
C GLU A 154 3.01 -15.59 -3.16
N GLY A 155 2.01 -15.31 -2.29
CA GLY A 155 2.13 -14.28 -1.27
C GLY A 155 3.24 -14.57 -0.25
N ALA A 156 3.32 -15.81 0.25
CA ALA A 156 4.39 -16.22 1.15
C ALA A 156 5.78 -16.10 0.48
N ARG A 157 5.90 -16.50 -0.80
CA ARG A 157 7.12 -16.34 -1.57
C ARG A 157 7.52 -14.86 -1.71
N ARG A 158 6.56 -13.97 -1.99
CA ARG A 158 6.82 -12.52 -2.12
C ARG A 158 7.23 -11.90 -0.79
N ILE A 159 6.61 -12.28 0.32
CA ILE A 159 6.98 -11.79 1.66
C ILE A 159 8.42 -12.21 2.00
N ASP A 160 8.78 -13.48 1.74
CA ASP A 160 10.14 -13.98 1.96
C ASP A 160 11.17 -13.27 1.07
N GLU A 161 10.83 -13.07 -0.20
CA GLU A 161 11.68 -12.35 -1.15
C GLU A 161 11.82 -10.87 -0.76
N TRP A 162 10.72 -10.22 -0.34
CA TRP A 162 10.73 -8.83 0.12
C TRP A 162 11.61 -8.64 1.35
N SER A 163 11.63 -9.58 2.27
CA SER A 163 12.51 -9.52 3.45
C SER A 163 14.01 -9.53 3.08
N ARG A 164 14.37 -10.16 1.96
CA ARG A 164 15.75 -10.14 1.43
C ARG A 164 16.06 -8.85 0.68
N ILE A 165 15.10 -8.35 -0.10
CA ILE A 165 15.21 -7.09 -0.84
C ILE A 165 15.32 -5.91 0.12
N GLY A 166 14.55 -5.91 1.20
CA GLY A 166 14.46 -4.82 2.18
C GLY A 166 15.76 -4.43 2.86
N ALA A 167 16.75 -5.32 2.88
CA ALA A 167 18.10 -4.99 3.36
C ALA A 167 18.84 -3.98 2.46
N THR A 168 18.53 -3.95 1.16
CA THR A 168 19.17 -3.05 0.17
C THR A 168 18.19 -1.97 -0.30
N VAL A 169 16.94 -2.36 -0.55
CA VAL A 169 15.84 -1.45 -0.93
C VAL A 169 14.99 -1.20 0.31
N SER A 170 15.46 -0.31 1.17
CA SER A 170 14.82 -0.04 2.47
C SER A 170 13.43 0.59 2.34
N HIS A 171 13.19 1.34 1.26
CA HIS A 171 11.90 1.93 0.91
C HIS A 171 11.82 2.25 -0.59
N LEU A 172 10.61 2.41 -1.09
CA LEU A 172 10.36 2.65 -2.51
C LEU A 172 10.62 4.11 -2.97
N GLY A 173 10.86 5.02 -2.05
CA GLY A 173 11.29 6.39 -2.34
C GLY A 173 12.77 6.53 -2.73
N LEU A 174 13.53 5.42 -2.76
CA LEU A 174 14.92 5.44 -3.25
C LEU A 174 14.97 5.70 -4.75
N VAL A 175 15.96 6.51 -5.16
CA VAL A 175 16.19 6.90 -6.55
C VAL A 175 17.35 6.09 -7.11
N PRO A 176 17.11 5.21 -8.08
CA PRO A 176 18.17 4.48 -8.74
C PRO A 176 18.95 5.40 -9.69
N ARG A 177 20.29 5.23 -9.70
CA ARG A 177 21.23 5.99 -10.53
C ARG A 177 22.23 5.06 -11.19
N LEU A 178 22.74 5.47 -12.33
CA LEU A 178 23.87 4.78 -12.95
C LEU A 178 25.17 5.24 -12.25
N PRO A 179 26.07 4.31 -11.90
CA PRO A 179 27.37 4.67 -11.32
C PRO A 179 28.24 5.39 -12.36
N ASP A 180 29.06 6.35 -11.91
CA ASP A 180 29.93 7.16 -12.75
C ASP A 180 31.07 6.36 -13.43
N GLN A 181 31.26 5.10 -13.08
CA GLN A 181 32.32 4.27 -13.63
C GLN A 181 31.83 3.45 -14.83
N ASN A 182 32.34 3.77 -16.00
CA ASN A 182 32.18 3.01 -17.25
C ASN A 182 32.99 1.71 -17.21
N GLY A 183 32.57 0.74 -16.44
CA GLY A 183 33.07 -0.64 -16.55
C GLY A 183 32.23 -1.36 -17.62
N ALA A 184 32.69 -1.32 -18.88
CA ALA A 184 32.05 -2.01 -19.99
C ALA A 184 32.26 -3.53 -19.93
N ALA A 185 31.70 -4.20 -18.92
CA ALA A 185 31.48 -5.64 -19.00
C ALA A 185 30.22 -5.89 -19.85
N PRO A 186 30.20 -6.91 -20.72
CA PRO A 186 29.01 -7.28 -21.45
C PRO A 186 27.90 -7.64 -20.42
N LEU A 187 26.79 -6.88 -20.44
CA LEU A 187 25.67 -7.09 -19.55
C LEU A 187 24.74 -8.13 -20.19
N ASP A 188 24.62 -9.29 -19.57
CA ASP A 188 23.63 -10.30 -19.94
C ASP A 188 22.36 -10.07 -19.12
N LEU A 189 21.54 -9.10 -19.57
CA LEU A 189 20.31 -8.68 -18.91
C LEU A 189 19.10 -9.24 -19.63
N VAL A 190 18.09 -9.66 -18.84
CA VAL A 190 16.80 -10.05 -19.42
C VAL A 190 16.02 -8.81 -19.91
N PRO A 191 15.05 -8.97 -20.83
CA PRO A 191 14.34 -7.83 -21.44
C PRO A 191 13.78 -6.82 -20.43
N PHE A 192 13.23 -7.27 -19.32
CA PHE A 192 12.66 -6.38 -18.32
C PHE A 192 13.74 -5.61 -17.53
N GLU A 193 14.91 -6.18 -17.30
CA GLU A 193 16.03 -5.47 -16.69
C GLU A 193 16.52 -4.33 -17.58
N TRP A 194 16.50 -4.54 -18.90
CA TRP A 194 16.78 -3.49 -19.88
C TRP A 194 15.72 -2.39 -19.87
N GLU A 195 14.42 -2.74 -19.74
CA GLU A 195 13.33 -1.75 -19.63
C GLU A 195 13.52 -0.88 -18.38
N VAL A 196 13.82 -1.50 -17.23
CA VAL A 196 14.08 -0.77 -15.99
C VAL A 196 15.31 0.12 -16.12
N LEU A 197 16.42 -0.42 -16.65
CA LEU A 197 17.68 0.31 -16.79
C LEU A 197 17.51 1.53 -17.72
N ALA A 198 16.78 1.39 -18.83
CA ALA A 198 16.47 2.49 -19.75
C ALA A 198 15.58 3.57 -19.11
N ALA A 199 14.79 3.21 -18.10
CA ALA A 199 13.92 4.14 -17.37
C ALA A 199 14.65 4.85 -16.21
N VAL A 200 15.84 4.39 -15.80
CA VAL A 200 16.63 5.02 -14.74
C VAL A 200 17.21 6.35 -15.23
N ASP A 201 16.70 7.46 -14.68
CA ASP A 201 17.14 8.83 -15.00
C ASP A 201 17.84 9.54 -13.83
N GLY A 202 17.96 8.87 -12.69
CA GLY A 202 18.54 9.44 -11.47
C GLY A 202 17.68 10.49 -10.77
N GLN A 203 16.39 10.60 -11.13
CA GLN A 203 15.43 11.54 -10.52
C GLN A 203 14.16 10.83 -10.02
N ARG A 204 13.66 9.84 -10.76
CA ARG A 204 12.48 9.06 -10.39
C ARG A 204 12.82 8.05 -9.31
N ASP A 205 11.97 7.99 -8.28
CA ASP A 205 12.00 6.94 -7.27
C ASP A 205 11.39 5.63 -7.81
N LEU A 206 11.44 4.57 -7.02
CA LEU A 206 10.93 3.26 -7.42
C LEU A 206 9.41 3.24 -7.64
N HIS A 207 8.64 4.09 -6.94
CA HIS A 207 7.22 4.26 -7.20
C HIS A 207 6.98 4.85 -8.58
N ALA A 208 7.61 5.98 -8.88
CA ALA A 208 7.48 6.65 -10.18
C ALA A 208 7.99 5.78 -11.34
N LEU A 209 9.04 4.97 -11.11
CA LEU A 209 9.51 3.97 -12.06
C LEU A 209 8.48 2.86 -12.30
N ALA A 210 7.86 2.33 -11.25
CA ALA A 210 6.84 1.30 -11.37
C ALA A 210 5.62 1.83 -12.16
N ASP A 211 5.19 3.05 -11.86
CA ASP A 211 4.11 3.71 -12.60
C ASP A 211 4.47 3.95 -14.08
N ALA A 212 5.68 4.43 -14.36
CA ALA A 212 6.12 4.70 -15.73
C ALA A 212 6.23 3.43 -16.58
N LEU A 213 6.64 2.31 -15.97
CA LEU A 213 6.77 1.01 -16.62
C LEU A 213 5.45 0.22 -16.64
N GLY A 214 4.40 0.68 -15.94
CA GLY A 214 3.14 -0.05 -15.81
C GLY A 214 3.30 -1.41 -15.12
N ARG A 215 4.24 -1.50 -14.17
CA ARG A 215 4.59 -2.72 -13.43
C ARG A 215 4.30 -2.57 -11.94
N SER A 216 4.26 -3.69 -11.22
CA SER A 216 4.13 -3.65 -9.77
C SER A 216 5.42 -3.12 -9.13
N GLU A 217 5.26 -2.40 -8.01
CA GLU A 217 6.39 -1.90 -7.22
C GLU A 217 7.34 -3.02 -6.80
N PHE A 218 6.78 -4.19 -6.47
CA PHE A 218 7.57 -5.38 -6.12
C PHE A 218 8.45 -5.86 -7.27
N GLU A 219 7.93 -5.94 -8.51
CA GLU A 219 8.73 -6.36 -9.67
C GLU A 219 9.87 -5.38 -9.95
N VAL A 220 9.59 -4.07 -9.87
CA VAL A 220 10.61 -3.03 -10.08
C VAL A 220 11.65 -3.06 -8.95
N ALA A 221 11.23 -3.11 -7.68
CA ALA A 221 12.14 -3.18 -6.54
C ALA A 221 13.05 -4.42 -6.60
N ARG A 222 12.50 -5.60 -6.96
CA ARG A 222 13.26 -6.83 -7.15
C ARG A 222 14.29 -6.70 -8.27
N THR A 223 13.91 -6.13 -9.39
CA THR A 223 14.80 -5.93 -10.53
C THR A 223 15.92 -4.95 -10.19
N VAL A 224 15.59 -3.81 -9.58
CA VAL A 224 16.56 -2.82 -9.12
C VAL A 224 17.49 -3.41 -8.05
N TYR A 225 16.99 -4.25 -7.13
CA TYR A 225 17.82 -5.00 -6.19
C TYR A 225 18.87 -5.86 -6.92
N GLY A 226 18.44 -6.63 -7.93
CA GLY A 226 19.35 -7.44 -8.74
C GLY A 226 20.42 -6.59 -9.47
N LEU A 227 20.00 -5.49 -10.09
CA LEU A 227 20.90 -4.54 -10.76
C LEU A 227 21.87 -3.86 -9.77
N THR A 228 21.43 -3.58 -8.55
CA THR A 228 22.27 -3.01 -7.49
C THR A 228 23.29 -4.04 -6.99
N ALA A 229 22.86 -5.27 -6.78
CA ALA A 229 23.77 -6.38 -6.40
C ALA A 229 24.83 -6.68 -7.48
N ALA A 230 24.49 -6.47 -8.75
CA ALA A 230 25.42 -6.57 -9.88
C ALA A 230 26.31 -5.31 -10.06
N GLY A 231 26.12 -4.26 -9.28
CA GLY A 231 26.86 -3.00 -9.38
C GLY A 231 26.49 -2.14 -10.61
N ILE A 232 25.39 -2.45 -11.29
CA ILE A 232 24.93 -1.76 -12.50
C ILE A 232 24.14 -0.49 -12.13
N VAL A 233 23.46 -0.51 -10.98
CA VAL A 233 22.68 0.59 -10.45
C VAL A 233 23.13 0.85 -9.01
N VAL A 234 23.15 2.11 -8.60
CA VAL A 234 23.29 2.51 -7.20
C VAL A 234 22.01 3.18 -6.75
N LEU A 235 21.60 2.92 -5.51
CA LEU A 235 20.42 3.54 -4.92
C LEU A 235 20.84 4.78 -4.14
N ALA A 236 20.23 5.90 -4.43
CA ALA A 236 20.40 7.16 -3.72
C ALA A 236 19.13 7.50 -2.96
N ASP A 237 19.30 7.95 -1.72
CA ASP A 237 18.20 8.53 -0.97
C ASP A 237 18.07 10.01 -1.37
N PRO A 238 16.91 10.48 -1.89
CA PRO A 238 16.71 11.86 -2.29
C PRO A 238 16.88 12.86 -1.13
N ALA A 239 16.75 12.40 0.11
CA ALA A 239 16.98 13.20 1.31
C ALA A 239 18.47 13.44 1.60
N THR A 240 19.40 12.81 0.88
CA THR A 240 20.85 12.92 1.13
C THR A 240 21.62 13.22 -0.17
N PRO A 241 21.61 14.47 -0.69
CA PRO A 241 22.42 14.81 -1.86
C PRO A 241 23.91 14.64 -1.57
N GLY A 242 24.56 13.69 -2.23
CA GLY A 242 26.02 13.55 -2.26
C GLY A 242 26.68 12.60 -1.27
N ARG A 243 25.93 11.70 -0.60
CA ARG A 243 26.48 10.67 0.26
C ARG A 243 26.18 9.27 -0.31
N GLU A 244 27.21 8.42 -0.40
CA GLU A 244 27.02 7.01 -0.76
C GLU A 244 26.09 6.31 0.25
N PRO A 245 25.24 5.38 -0.19
CA PRO A 245 24.25 4.73 0.67
C PRO A 245 24.95 3.83 1.70
N GLU A 246 24.89 4.19 2.97
CA GLU A 246 25.15 3.25 4.05
C GLU A 246 23.92 2.35 4.25
N PRO A 247 24.04 1.04 4.34
CA PRO A 247 22.94 0.13 4.60
C PRO A 247 22.38 0.38 6.00
N GLY A 248 21.16 0.92 6.08
CA GLY A 248 20.40 1.03 7.33
C GLY A 248 19.94 2.43 7.80
N ARG A 249 20.00 3.46 6.94
CA ARG A 249 19.48 4.82 7.24
C ARG A 249 18.72 5.37 6.03
N ASP A 250 17.63 6.10 6.11
CA ASP A 250 16.94 6.86 7.14
C ASP A 250 15.53 7.24 6.63
N LEU A 251 14.49 6.50 6.97
CA LEU A 251 13.11 7.01 6.96
C LEU A 251 13.00 8.28 7.83
N ALA A 252 13.94 8.47 8.77
CA ALA A 252 14.07 9.66 9.60
C ALA A 252 14.30 10.95 8.79
N ALA A 253 14.91 10.88 7.60
CA ALA A 253 15.15 12.07 6.77
C ALA A 253 13.85 12.67 6.21
N PHE A 254 12.82 11.85 5.97
CA PHE A 254 11.49 12.34 5.58
C PHE A 254 10.77 13.10 6.69
N LEU A 255 11.22 12.95 7.95
CA LEU A 255 10.69 13.69 9.08
C LEU A 255 11.32 15.08 9.25
N VAL A 256 12.44 15.35 8.57
CA VAL A 256 13.15 16.63 8.71
C VAL A 256 12.26 17.83 8.34
N PRO A 257 11.56 17.85 7.17
CA PRO A 257 10.68 18.95 6.83
C PRO A 257 9.55 19.15 7.85
N ALA A 258 9.02 18.05 8.38
CA ALA A 258 7.97 18.11 9.39
C ALA A 258 8.51 18.65 10.73
N ARG A 259 9.68 18.21 11.15
CA ARG A 259 10.34 18.71 12.37
C ARG A 259 10.70 20.20 12.27
N ASP A 260 11.19 20.64 11.11
CA ASP A 260 11.51 22.05 10.84
C ASP A 260 10.24 22.91 10.89
N ALA A 261 9.15 22.45 10.28
CA ALA A 261 7.86 23.12 10.34
C ALA A 261 7.32 23.18 11.78
N MET A 262 7.45 22.09 12.55
CA MET A 262 7.08 22.09 13.99
C MET A 262 7.91 23.08 14.80
N ALA A 263 9.22 23.18 14.55
CA ALA A 263 10.10 24.12 15.22
C ALA A 263 9.74 25.59 14.93
N GLN A 264 9.13 25.84 13.77
CA GLN A 264 8.62 27.16 13.36
C GLN A 264 7.17 27.39 13.82
N GLY A 265 6.53 26.42 14.49
CA GLY A 265 5.13 26.51 14.92
C GLY A 265 4.12 26.32 13.79
N ALA A 266 4.54 25.93 12.59
CA ALA A 266 3.72 25.70 11.42
C ALA A 266 3.14 24.25 11.44
N TYR A 267 2.30 23.97 12.44
CA TYR A 267 1.79 22.61 12.71
C TYR A 267 0.88 22.06 11.61
N ASP A 268 0.22 22.90 10.84
CA ASP A 268 -0.58 22.54 9.69
C ASP A 268 0.29 21.99 8.53
N ILE A 269 1.41 22.67 8.25
CA ILE A 269 2.40 22.23 7.24
C ILE A 269 3.06 20.92 7.71
N ALA A 270 3.43 20.87 9.00
CA ALA A 270 4.02 19.67 9.58
C ALA A 270 3.08 18.46 9.51
N ALA A 271 1.79 18.65 9.81
CA ALA A 271 0.80 17.59 9.73
C ALA A 271 0.66 17.05 8.29
N GLY A 272 0.57 17.93 7.29
CA GLY A 272 0.51 17.52 5.88
C GLY A 272 1.76 16.74 5.44
N ALA A 273 2.96 17.15 5.87
CA ALA A 273 4.20 16.43 5.59
C ALA A 273 4.20 15.03 6.24
N LEU A 274 3.74 14.92 7.49
CA LEU A 274 3.66 13.66 8.23
C LEU A 274 2.60 12.70 7.65
N GLU A 275 1.49 13.22 7.18
CA GLU A 275 0.47 12.44 6.47
C GLU A 275 1.02 11.88 5.16
N GLU A 276 1.86 12.64 4.44
CA GLU A 276 2.57 12.15 3.26
C GLU A 276 3.54 11.02 3.60
N VAL A 277 4.29 11.17 4.70
CA VAL A 277 5.19 10.12 5.20
C VAL A 277 4.39 8.84 5.52
N LEU A 278 3.27 8.99 6.22
CA LEU A 278 2.42 7.86 6.62
C LEU A 278 1.65 7.21 5.45
N ARG A 279 1.46 7.92 4.33
CA ARG A 279 0.98 7.30 3.08
C ARG A 279 2.02 6.36 2.48
N ARG A 280 3.31 6.67 2.63
CA ARG A 280 4.43 5.85 2.13
C ARG A 280 4.78 4.72 3.09
N ASP A 281 4.85 5.01 4.38
CA ASP A 281 5.04 4.03 5.45
C ASP A 281 3.97 4.18 6.55
N PRO A 282 2.83 3.50 6.41
CA PRO A 282 1.76 3.56 7.40
C PRO A 282 2.13 3.06 8.79
N LEU A 283 3.23 2.32 8.92
CA LEU A 283 3.67 1.73 10.19
C LEU A 283 4.79 2.52 10.85
N MET A 284 5.24 3.67 10.29
CA MET A 284 6.31 4.47 10.85
C MET A 284 5.92 5.07 12.23
N PRO A 285 6.50 4.57 13.35
CA PRO A 285 6.06 4.97 14.69
C PRO A 285 6.29 6.46 14.94
N GLU A 286 7.43 6.98 14.52
CA GLU A 286 7.82 8.36 14.77
C GLU A 286 6.92 9.36 14.02
N ALA A 287 6.63 9.12 12.75
CA ALA A 287 5.72 9.97 11.97
C ALA A 287 4.33 10.03 12.62
N ARG A 288 3.82 8.88 13.06
CA ARG A 288 2.52 8.79 13.73
C ARG A 288 2.52 9.51 15.07
N ARG A 289 3.59 9.38 15.85
CA ARG A 289 3.75 10.10 17.11
C ARG A 289 3.72 11.62 16.91
N LEU A 290 4.51 12.12 15.94
CA LEU A 290 4.62 13.55 15.63
C LEU A 290 3.31 14.10 15.05
N LEU A 291 2.60 13.32 14.21
CA LEU A 291 1.30 13.72 13.67
C LEU A 291 0.28 13.97 14.78
N GLY A 292 0.22 13.08 15.78
CA GLY A 292 -0.65 13.31 16.94
C GLY A 292 -0.32 14.57 17.71
N VAL A 293 0.98 14.94 17.82
CA VAL A 293 1.41 16.21 18.43
C VAL A 293 0.93 17.41 17.61
N CYS A 294 1.08 17.36 16.27
CA CYS A 294 0.62 18.43 15.39
C CYS A 294 -0.91 18.60 15.45
N GLN A 295 -1.67 17.49 15.43
CA GLN A 295 -3.12 17.50 15.54
C GLN A 295 -3.58 18.11 16.88
N ALA A 296 -2.92 17.76 18.00
CA ALA A 296 -3.21 18.35 19.30
C ALA A 296 -2.90 19.86 19.34
N ALA A 297 -1.78 20.30 18.77
CA ALA A 297 -1.41 21.70 18.66
C ALA A 297 -2.40 22.52 17.82
N LEU A 298 -3.02 21.90 16.81
CA LEU A 298 -4.07 22.48 15.98
C LEU A 298 -5.46 22.44 16.62
N GLY A 299 -5.60 21.90 17.84
CA GLY A 299 -6.89 21.74 18.51
C GLY A 299 -7.74 20.57 17.98
N ARG A 300 -7.19 19.72 17.11
CA ARG A 300 -7.85 18.52 16.57
C ARG A 300 -7.70 17.36 17.56
N PHE A 301 -8.31 17.51 18.73
CA PHE A 301 -8.09 16.59 19.84
C PHE A 301 -8.60 15.16 19.60
N PRO A 302 -9.79 14.94 18.97
CA PRO A 302 -10.24 13.58 18.65
C PRO A 302 -9.26 12.83 17.75
N GLU A 303 -8.80 13.47 16.67
CA GLU A 303 -7.85 12.88 15.73
C GLU A 303 -6.50 12.59 16.40
N ALA A 304 -6.01 13.51 17.25
CA ALA A 304 -4.77 13.30 17.99
C ALA A 304 -4.85 12.07 18.90
N LEU A 305 -5.97 11.87 19.60
CA LEU A 305 -6.19 10.72 20.47
C LEU A 305 -6.22 9.42 19.68
N GLU A 306 -6.88 9.37 18.51
CA GLU A 306 -6.91 8.22 17.64
C GLU A 306 -5.51 7.90 17.09
N THR A 307 -4.78 8.92 16.64
CA THR A 307 -3.42 8.79 16.13
C THR A 307 -2.47 8.23 17.19
N TRP A 308 -2.54 8.71 18.44
CA TRP A 308 -1.71 8.20 19.54
C TRP A 308 -2.14 6.81 20.03
N ARG A 309 -3.42 6.46 19.97
CA ARG A 309 -3.89 5.08 20.23
C ARG A 309 -3.34 4.13 19.18
N ALA A 310 -3.38 4.50 17.91
CA ALA A 310 -2.77 3.71 16.84
C ALA A 310 -1.25 3.58 17.04
N TRP A 311 -0.56 4.66 17.40
CA TRP A 311 0.88 4.64 17.71
C TRP A 311 1.22 3.71 18.88
N SER A 312 0.42 3.70 19.95
CA SER A 312 0.68 2.87 21.13
C SER A 312 0.56 1.36 20.87
N ARG A 313 -0.04 0.96 19.75
CA ARG A 313 -0.17 -0.45 19.30
C ARG A 313 1.03 -0.93 18.49
N LEU A 314 1.92 -0.03 18.06
CA LEU A 314 3.14 -0.40 17.34
C LEU A 314 4.18 -0.94 18.33
N GLU A 315 4.69 -2.17 18.10
CA GLU A 315 5.73 -2.83 18.90
C GLU A 315 7.07 -2.91 18.15
N PRO A 316 8.19 -3.14 18.88
CA PRO A 316 8.56 -2.90 20.25
C PRO A 316 9.47 -1.68 20.39
N ARG A 317 9.48 -1.08 21.57
CA ARG A 317 10.21 0.15 21.86
C ARG A 317 11.64 -0.15 22.29
N SER A 318 12.59 0.54 21.69
CA SER A 318 13.96 0.60 22.21
C SER A 318 13.98 1.34 23.57
N PRO A 319 14.99 1.11 24.45
CA PRO A 319 15.08 1.79 25.73
C PRO A 319 15.03 3.32 25.68
N GLY A 320 15.39 3.94 24.54
CA GLY A 320 15.28 5.39 24.33
C GLY A 320 13.86 5.87 24.06
N GLU A 321 12.99 5.00 23.54
CA GLU A 321 11.60 5.32 23.19
C GLU A 321 10.64 5.27 24.40
N GLU A 322 11.07 4.68 25.52
CA GLU A 322 10.25 4.64 26.76
C GLU A 322 9.97 6.05 27.31
N ALA A 323 10.93 6.95 27.25
CA ALA A 323 10.76 8.35 27.70
C ALA A 323 9.76 9.10 26.81
N GLU A 324 9.82 8.87 25.50
CA GLU A 324 8.89 9.43 24.52
C GLU A 324 7.48 8.87 24.69
N ALA A 325 7.38 7.56 24.96
CA ALA A 325 6.11 6.90 25.25
C ALA A 325 5.43 7.48 26.49
N LEU A 326 6.21 7.75 27.55
CA LEU A 326 5.68 8.37 28.75
C LEU A 326 5.21 9.81 28.49
N ALA A 327 5.95 10.56 27.67
CA ALA A 327 5.56 11.91 27.27
C ALA A 327 4.24 11.93 26.49
N VAL A 328 4.09 11.05 25.51
CA VAL A 328 2.83 10.91 24.73
C VAL A 328 1.66 10.48 25.62
N GLU A 329 1.87 9.54 26.54
CA GLU A 329 0.83 9.11 27.47
C GLU A 329 0.37 10.26 28.39
N ARG A 330 1.30 11.12 28.82
CA ARG A 330 0.96 12.33 29.59
C ARG A 330 0.15 13.33 28.74
N MET A 331 0.56 13.58 27.51
CA MET A 331 -0.18 14.45 26.58
C MET A 331 -1.57 13.88 26.28
N ARG A 332 -1.70 12.59 26.02
CA ARG A 332 -2.98 11.93 25.80
C ARG A 332 -3.94 12.13 26.97
N ARG A 333 -3.48 11.90 28.20
CA ARG A 333 -4.29 12.10 29.41
C ARG A 333 -4.70 13.56 29.60
N ALA A 334 -3.79 14.51 29.30
CA ALA A 334 -4.11 15.93 29.38
C ALA A 334 -5.20 16.32 28.38
N VAL A 335 -5.10 15.84 27.14
CA VAL A 335 -6.10 16.09 26.09
C VAL A 335 -7.44 15.44 26.46
N GLU A 336 -7.46 14.21 26.98
CA GLU A 336 -8.70 13.55 27.44
C GLU A 336 -9.37 14.32 28.59
N MET A 337 -8.60 14.85 29.52
CA MET A 337 -9.14 15.71 30.60
C MET A 337 -9.71 17.00 30.05
N LEU A 338 -8.99 17.66 29.13
CA LEU A 338 -9.44 18.90 28.51
C LEU A 338 -10.75 18.70 27.73
N MET A 339 -10.87 17.62 26.98
CA MET A 339 -12.10 17.30 26.26
C MET A 339 -13.29 17.08 27.21
N LYS A 340 -13.10 16.34 28.31
CA LYS A 340 -14.13 16.15 29.32
C LYS A 340 -14.58 17.46 29.97
N GLU A 341 -13.66 18.39 30.22
CA GLU A 341 -14.02 19.71 30.73
C GLU A 341 -14.79 20.53 29.68
N LEU A 342 -14.37 20.51 28.42
CA LEU A 342 -15.08 21.21 27.34
C LEU A 342 -16.50 20.65 27.11
N GLU A 343 -16.73 19.35 27.29
CA GLU A 343 -18.07 18.75 27.25
C GLU A 343 -18.98 19.28 28.36
N ARG A 344 -18.45 19.45 29.59
CA ARG A 344 -19.21 20.02 30.71
C ARG A 344 -19.68 21.46 30.52
N TYR A 345 -18.97 22.25 29.68
CA TYR A 345 -19.35 23.62 29.35
C TYR A 345 -20.29 23.71 28.14
N ARG A 346 -20.56 22.59 27.46
CA ARG A 346 -21.50 22.51 26.33
C ARG A 346 -22.91 22.06 26.74
N GLU A 347 -23.06 21.45 27.93
CA GLU A 347 -24.33 21.16 28.60
C GLU A 347 -24.77 22.36 29.47
#